data_c27e2f6642254edb735683dad0c6a9fb
#
_entry.id   c27e2f6642254edb735683dad0c6a9fb
#
_cell.length_a   1.000
_cell.length_b   1.000
_cell.length_c   1.000
_cell.angle_alpha   90.00
_cell.angle_beta   90.00
_cell.angle_gamma   90.00
#
_symmetry.space_group_name_H-M   'P 1'
#
loop_
_entity.id
_entity.type
_entity.pdbx_description
1 polymer ?
#
loop_
_entity_poly.entity_id
_entity_poly.type
_entity_poly.pdbx_seq_one_letter_code
_entity_poly.pdbx_strand_id
1 'polypeptide(L)'
;MTREAGVLARGPWAPQEVSISWREEPYSAPAGADARADAVLAELADRGSPTHDGLAARMAELEVGGSGFSMVCQPMRWSLRLGDDANDSLSALCVVRDGDGRWLAGRRAAWVASWPGRWALGAGGSVEVGENPVDTLPRELHEEWGLRPDTLTVEALVRIPSGMVMVVGLARVPAGTEVAMDPEHDAYEWWPPDPGDWPEHADLPLKLMAGLLTSDRR
;
A
#
# COMPACT_ATOMS: atom_id res chain seq x y z
N MET A 1 21.09 -11.14 0.50
CA MET A 1 20.02 -12.16 0.65
C MET A 1 18.75 -11.49 0.17
N THR A 2 18.19 -11.95 -0.93
CA THR A 2 16.85 -11.52 -1.40
C THR A 2 15.83 -11.90 -0.34
N ARG A 3 15.13 -10.93 0.20
CA ARG A 3 14.06 -11.16 1.17
C ARG A 3 12.86 -11.74 0.42
N GLU A 4 12.34 -12.85 0.90
CA GLU A 4 11.27 -13.58 0.21
C GLU A 4 9.96 -12.76 0.22
N ALA A 5 9.28 -12.69 -0.93
CA ALA A 5 7.96 -12.09 -1.06
C ALA A 5 6.91 -13.01 -0.41
N GLY A 6 5.89 -12.42 0.20
CA GLY A 6 4.81 -13.18 0.82
C GLY A 6 4.13 -12.44 1.96
N VAL A 7 3.24 -13.13 2.65
CA VAL A 7 2.57 -12.64 3.84
C VAL A 7 3.53 -12.75 5.04
N LEU A 8 3.90 -11.61 5.62
CA LEU A 8 4.78 -11.54 6.78
C LEU A 8 4.02 -11.76 8.09
N ALA A 9 2.79 -11.24 8.16
CA ALA A 9 1.91 -11.38 9.29
C ALA A 9 0.45 -11.25 8.85
N ARG A 10 -0.47 -11.85 9.60
CA ARG A 10 -1.90 -11.88 9.27
C ARG A 10 -2.76 -11.50 10.47
N GLY A 11 -3.62 -10.50 10.27
CA GLY A 11 -4.64 -10.02 11.17
C GLY A 11 -5.97 -10.78 11.08
N PRO A 12 -7.15 -10.20 11.36
CA PRO A 12 -7.30 -8.77 11.57
C PRO A 12 -6.78 -8.32 12.92
N TRP A 13 -6.28 -7.11 12.92
CA TRP A 13 -5.97 -6.37 14.12
C TRP A 13 -6.75 -5.05 14.13
N ALA A 14 -7.18 -4.65 15.32
CA ALA A 14 -7.65 -3.30 15.50
C ALA A 14 -6.47 -2.31 15.36
N PRO A 15 -6.69 -1.06 14.93
CA PRO A 15 -5.64 -0.04 14.84
C PRO A 15 -4.75 0.06 16.09
N GLN A 16 -5.34 -0.09 17.27
CA GLN A 16 -4.66 0.03 18.57
C GLN A 16 -3.76 -1.16 18.91
N GLU A 17 -3.86 -2.27 18.17
CA GLU A 17 -3.03 -3.46 18.33
C GLU A 17 -1.75 -3.40 17.50
N VAL A 18 -1.54 -2.29 16.79
CA VAL A 18 -0.34 -2.01 15.99
C VAL A 18 0.51 -0.97 16.70
N SER A 19 1.73 -1.34 17.06
CA SER A 19 2.68 -0.45 17.72
C SER A 19 3.82 -0.08 16.79
N ILE A 20 4.12 1.23 16.69
CA ILE A 20 5.17 1.74 15.82
C ILE A 20 6.16 2.54 16.65
N SER A 21 7.42 2.30 16.40
CA SER A 21 8.53 3.14 16.89
C SER A 21 9.44 3.54 15.73
N TRP A 22 10.24 4.58 15.92
CA TRP A 22 11.06 5.15 14.88
C TRP A 22 12.54 5.19 15.29
N ARG A 23 13.42 4.84 14.36
CA ARG A 23 14.84 5.17 14.44
C ARG A 23 15.04 6.61 13.96
N GLU A 24 15.91 7.34 14.64
CA GLU A 24 16.25 8.73 14.24
C GLU A 24 17.16 8.76 13.01
N GLU A 25 18.13 7.84 12.93
CA GLU A 25 19.10 7.80 11.85
C GLU A 25 18.47 7.30 10.56
N PRO A 26 18.62 8.03 9.44
CA PRO A 26 18.19 7.56 8.14
C PRO A 26 18.88 6.26 7.72
N TYR A 27 18.20 5.49 6.91
CA TYR A 27 18.75 4.28 6.32
C TYR A 27 19.92 4.59 5.39
N SER A 28 21.04 3.92 5.63
CA SER A 28 22.21 3.97 4.75
C SER A 28 22.08 2.90 3.67
N ALA A 29 21.87 3.31 2.44
CA ALA A 29 21.69 2.41 1.31
C ALA A 29 23.01 1.72 0.93
N PRO A 30 22.95 0.52 0.31
CA PRO A 30 24.13 -0.14 -0.25
C PRO A 30 24.80 0.72 -1.33
N ALA A 31 26.11 0.54 -1.50
CA ALA A 31 26.88 1.28 -2.48
C ALA A 31 26.25 1.22 -3.88
N GLY A 32 26.11 2.38 -4.52
CA GLY A 32 25.53 2.53 -5.84
C GLY A 32 23.98 2.52 -5.89
N ALA A 33 23.28 2.32 -4.77
CA ALA A 33 21.82 2.37 -4.76
C ALA A 33 21.29 3.78 -5.03
N ASP A 34 21.92 4.80 -4.44
CA ASP A 34 21.56 6.20 -4.68
C ASP A 34 21.72 6.60 -6.15
N ALA A 35 22.82 6.21 -6.80
CA ALA A 35 23.02 6.53 -8.22
C ALA A 35 21.97 5.85 -9.13
N ARG A 36 21.53 4.64 -8.78
CA ARG A 36 20.41 3.99 -9.50
C ARG A 36 19.09 4.71 -9.26
N ALA A 37 18.81 5.10 -8.02
CA ALA A 37 17.63 5.88 -7.69
C ALA A 37 17.59 7.22 -8.44
N ASP A 38 18.72 7.93 -8.53
CA ASP A 38 18.85 9.18 -9.30
C ASP A 38 18.53 8.96 -10.79
N ALA A 39 19.01 7.86 -11.38
CA ALA A 39 18.72 7.53 -12.78
C ALA A 39 17.23 7.28 -13.01
N VAL A 40 16.57 6.54 -12.13
CA VAL A 40 15.11 6.28 -12.23
C VAL A 40 14.31 7.56 -12.04
N LEU A 41 14.70 8.46 -11.12
CA LEU A 41 14.06 9.76 -10.95
C LEU A 41 14.17 10.61 -12.21
N ALA A 42 15.34 10.62 -12.86
CA ALA A 42 15.52 11.35 -14.11
C ALA A 42 14.61 10.82 -15.22
N GLU A 43 14.49 9.49 -15.37
CA GLU A 43 13.57 8.87 -16.33
C GLU A 43 12.10 9.21 -16.05
N LEU A 44 11.70 9.28 -14.78
CA LEU A 44 10.34 9.67 -14.39
C LEU A 44 10.08 11.14 -14.72
N ALA A 45 11.03 12.02 -14.43
CA ALA A 45 10.94 13.44 -14.77
C ALA A 45 10.82 13.67 -16.28
N ASP A 46 11.59 12.95 -17.09
CA ASP A 46 11.54 13.01 -18.56
C ASP A 46 10.16 12.56 -19.10
N ARG A 47 9.45 11.70 -18.39
CA ARG A 47 8.07 11.28 -18.73
C ARG A 47 7.00 12.22 -18.18
N GLY A 48 7.38 13.28 -17.46
CA GLY A 48 6.45 14.21 -16.84
C GLY A 48 5.71 13.64 -15.62
N SER A 49 6.23 12.56 -15.02
CA SER A 49 5.70 12.03 -13.75
C SER A 49 6.12 12.95 -12.62
N PRO A 50 5.18 13.55 -11.86
CA PRO A 50 5.54 14.35 -10.71
C PRO A 50 6.14 13.44 -9.63
N THR A 51 7.39 13.68 -9.33
CA THR A 51 8.13 12.96 -8.30
C THR A 51 8.80 13.94 -7.37
N HIS A 52 8.88 13.59 -6.11
CA HIS A 52 9.71 14.25 -5.13
C HIS A 52 10.68 13.23 -4.53
N ASP A 53 11.81 13.68 -4.03
CA ASP A 53 12.80 12.78 -3.45
C ASP A 53 13.02 13.13 -1.97
N GLY A 54 11.93 13.14 -1.24
CA GLY A 54 11.92 13.30 0.21
C GLY A 54 12.26 12.01 0.95
N LEU A 55 12.11 12.06 2.27
CA LEU A 55 12.20 10.88 3.13
C LEU A 55 10.82 10.23 3.26
N ALA A 56 10.80 8.90 3.24
CA ALA A 56 9.64 8.08 3.54
C ALA A 56 10.03 6.97 4.52
N ALA A 57 9.06 6.22 5.01
CA ALA A 57 9.30 5.12 5.92
C ALA A 57 9.84 3.88 5.20
N ARG A 58 10.71 3.14 5.91
CA ARG A 58 10.98 1.73 5.67
C ARG A 58 10.77 0.91 6.94
N MET A 59 10.46 -0.36 6.80
CA MET A 59 10.44 -1.30 7.91
C MET A 59 11.87 -1.74 8.24
N ALA A 60 12.34 -1.43 9.44
CA ALA A 60 13.65 -1.86 9.92
C ALA A 60 13.56 -3.19 10.69
N GLU A 61 12.54 -3.34 11.55
CA GLU A 61 12.30 -4.53 12.37
C GLU A 61 10.81 -4.81 12.44
N LEU A 62 10.46 -6.07 12.65
CA LEU A 62 9.08 -6.53 12.81
C LEU A 62 9.03 -7.62 13.88
N GLU A 63 8.16 -7.45 14.86
CA GLU A 63 7.79 -8.47 15.83
C GLU A 63 6.29 -8.73 15.74
N VAL A 64 5.90 -9.99 15.55
CA VAL A 64 4.49 -10.40 15.46
C VAL A 64 4.11 -11.14 16.72
N GLY A 65 3.09 -10.63 17.42
CA GLY A 65 2.54 -11.23 18.65
C GLY A 65 1.15 -11.86 18.41
N GLY A 66 0.60 -12.47 19.47
CA GLY A 66 -0.72 -13.11 19.38
C GLY A 66 -1.89 -12.13 19.20
N SER A 67 -1.74 -10.87 19.60
CA SER A 67 -2.79 -9.84 19.58
C SER A 67 -2.43 -8.63 18.69
N GLY A 68 -1.36 -8.70 17.89
CA GLY A 68 -0.94 -7.56 17.10
C GLY A 68 0.47 -7.72 16.59
N PHE A 69 1.06 -6.60 16.15
CA PHE A 69 2.48 -6.54 15.81
C PHE A 69 3.11 -5.22 16.26
N SER A 70 4.42 -5.25 16.48
CA SER A 70 5.23 -4.05 16.63
C SER A 70 6.22 -3.94 15.47
N MET A 71 6.44 -2.71 15.02
CA MET A 71 7.33 -2.40 13.92
C MET A 71 8.26 -1.24 14.31
N VAL A 72 9.54 -1.40 14.00
CA VAL A 72 10.48 -0.29 14.02
C VAL A 72 10.59 0.27 12.61
N CYS A 73 10.18 1.51 12.42
CA CYS A 73 10.34 2.26 11.20
C CYS A 73 11.65 3.04 11.18
N GLN A 74 12.13 3.36 10.00
CA GLN A 74 13.35 4.15 9.79
C GLN A 74 13.16 5.07 8.59
N PRO A 75 13.60 6.35 8.65
CA PRO A 75 13.59 7.22 7.49
C PRO A 75 14.47 6.66 6.38
N MET A 76 13.98 6.69 5.16
CA MET A 76 14.69 6.27 3.96
C MET A 76 14.38 7.22 2.81
N ARG A 77 15.37 7.52 1.98
CA ARG A 77 15.17 8.27 0.74
C ARG A 77 14.11 7.59 -0.13
N TRP A 78 13.05 8.32 -0.50
CA TRP A 78 11.88 7.77 -1.17
C TRP A 78 12.22 7.07 -2.49
N SER A 79 13.13 7.63 -3.28
CA SER A 79 13.51 7.08 -4.58
C SER A 79 14.20 5.72 -4.52
N LEU A 80 14.77 5.35 -3.39
CA LEU A 80 15.37 4.00 -3.22
C LEU A 80 14.35 2.87 -3.41
N ARG A 81 13.04 3.14 -3.23
CA ARG A 81 11.97 2.17 -3.49
C ARG A 81 11.77 1.83 -4.98
N LEU A 82 12.28 2.67 -5.88
CA LEU A 82 12.09 2.56 -7.33
C LEU A 82 13.12 1.63 -7.99
N GLY A 83 14.14 1.18 -7.26
CA GLY A 83 15.16 0.27 -7.75
C GLY A 83 14.73 -1.20 -7.76
N ASP A 84 15.68 -2.08 -8.09
CA ASP A 84 15.48 -3.54 -8.13
C ASP A 84 15.12 -4.15 -6.78
N ASP A 85 15.53 -3.49 -5.69
CA ASP A 85 15.16 -3.83 -4.31
C ASP A 85 14.64 -2.57 -3.63
N ALA A 86 13.37 -2.57 -3.28
CA ALA A 86 12.72 -1.46 -2.58
C ALA A 86 13.14 -1.31 -1.10
N ASN A 87 14.11 -2.09 -0.62
CA ASN A 87 14.76 -1.97 0.69
C ASN A 87 13.79 -1.95 1.89
N ASP A 88 12.72 -2.76 1.84
CA ASP A 88 11.61 -2.74 2.80
C ASP A 88 10.94 -1.37 2.95
N SER A 89 10.93 -0.56 1.88
CA SER A 89 10.12 0.67 1.87
C SER A 89 8.69 0.34 2.30
N LEU A 90 8.12 1.21 3.13
CA LEU A 90 6.83 0.96 3.73
C LEU A 90 5.74 1.74 3.00
N SER A 91 4.68 1.03 2.64
CA SER A 91 3.45 1.58 2.08
C SER A 91 2.24 1.09 2.88
N ALA A 92 1.15 1.82 2.80
CA ALA A 92 -0.15 1.37 3.28
C ALA A 92 -1.09 1.16 2.08
N LEU A 93 -1.88 0.11 2.11
CA LEU A 93 -2.93 -0.19 1.13
C LEU A 93 -4.26 -0.36 1.85
N CYS A 94 -5.16 0.58 1.67
CA CYS A 94 -6.51 0.57 2.23
C CYS A 94 -7.50 0.00 1.20
N VAL A 95 -7.77 -1.29 1.28
CA VAL A 95 -8.78 -1.94 0.42
C VAL A 95 -10.17 -1.60 0.93
N VAL A 96 -11.11 -1.32 0.03
CA VAL A 96 -12.45 -0.87 0.38
C VAL A 96 -13.51 -1.86 -0.06
N ARG A 97 -14.44 -2.16 0.85
CA ARG A 97 -15.69 -2.86 0.53
C ARG A 97 -16.90 -2.04 0.99
N ASP A 98 -17.92 -2.00 0.16
CA ASP A 98 -19.18 -1.36 0.52
C ASP A 98 -20.14 -2.30 1.28
N GLY A 99 -21.31 -1.75 1.66
CA GLY A 99 -22.36 -2.50 2.36
C GLY A 99 -22.96 -3.66 1.59
N ASP A 100 -22.85 -3.68 0.25
CA ASP A 100 -23.23 -4.80 -0.62
C ASP A 100 -22.10 -5.82 -0.80
N GLY A 101 -20.94 -5.57 -0.19
CA GLY A 101 -19.75 -6.41 -0.28
C GLY A 101 -18.93 -6.20 -1.55
N ARG A 102 -19.24 -5.20 -2.38
CA ARG A 102 -18.49 -4.87 -3.59
C ARG A 102 -17.14 -4.24 -3.25
N TRP A 103 -16.18 -4.39 -4.13
CA TRP A 103 -14.81 -3.90 -3.97
C TRP A 103 -14.59 -2.65 -4.80
N LEU A 104 -14.03 -1.59 -4.20
CA LEU A 104 -13.59 -0.41 -4.94
C LEU A 104 -12.28 -0.74 -5.66
N ALA A 105 -12.31 -0.59 -6.98
CA ALA A 105 -11.13 -0.70 -7.82
C ALA A 105 -10.93 0.58 -8.62
N GLY A 106 -9.67 1.04 -8.72
CA GLY A 106 -9.27 2.20 -9.49
C GLY A 106 -8.25 1.86 -10.55
N ARG A 107 -8.35 2.49 -11.72
CA ARG A 107 -7.31 2.39 -12.74
C ARG A 107 -6.34 3.56 -12.57
N ARG A 108 -5.08 3.22 -12.34
CA ARG A 108 -4.00 4.19 -12.18
C ARG A 108 -3.79 4.99 -13.46
N ALA A 109 -3.69 6.31 -13.37
CA ALA A 109 -3.43 7.17 -14.51
C ALA A 109 -2.08 6.85 -15.19
N ALA A 110 -1.94 7.15 -16.46
CA ALA A 110 -0.75 6.80 -17.24
C ALA A 110 0.53 7.54 -16.81
N TRP A 111 0.39 8.67 -16.11
CA TRP A 111 1.52 9.50 -15.70
C TRP A 111 2.10 9.16 -14.31
N VAL A 112 1.43 8.36 -13.49
CA VAL A 112 1.91 8.03 -12.14
C VAL A 112 3.20 7.20 -12.18
N ALA A 113 4.02 7.34 -11.14
CA ALA A 113 5.30 6.65 -11.04
C ALA A 113 5.18 5.12 -10.89
N SER A 114 4.14 4.67 -10.19
CA SER A 114 3.95 3.25 -9.85
C SER A 114 2.70 2.69 -10.54
N TRP A 115 2.89 1.57 -11.24
CA TRP A 115 1.82 0.79 -11.91
C TRP A 115 0.91 1.61 -12.85
N PRO A 116 1.45 2.46 -13.75
CA PRO A 116 0.64 3.27 -14.65
C PRO A 116 -0.29 2.41 -15.52
N GLY A 117 -1.54 2.82 -15.67
CA GLY A 117 -2.56 2.15 -16.46
C GLY A 117 -3.09 0.83 -15.88
N ARG A 118 -2.63 0.39 -14.71
CA ARG A 118 -3.09 -0.85 -14.08
C ARG A 118 -4.23 -0.58 -13.10
N TRP A 119 -5.09 -1.57 -12.93
CA TRP A 119 -6.10 -1.58 -11.89
C TRP A 119 -5.48 -1.92 -10.53
N ALA A 120 -5.99 -1.30 -9.48
CA ALA A 120 -5.62 -1.53 -8.08
C ALA A 120 -6.87 -1.54 -7.22
N LEU A 121 -6.83 -2.20 -6.06
CA LEU A 121 -7.91 -2.16 -5.08
C LEU A 121 -7.69 -1.03 -4.09
N GLY A 122 -8.75 -0.24 -3.84
CA GLY A 122 -8.73 0.81 -2.81
C GLY A 122 -7.73 1.93 -3.07
N ALA A 123 -7.11 2.43 -2.01
CA ALA A 123 -6.14 3.52 -1.99
C ALA A 123 -4.80 3.07 -1.41
N GLY A 124 -3.70 3.68 -1.83
CA GLY A 124 -2.43 3.32 -1.23
C GLY A 124 -1.27 4.24 -1.54
N GLY A 125 -0.49 4.54 -0.53
CA GLY A 125 0.65 5.43 -0.64
C GLY A 125 1.80 5.09 0.29
N SER A 126 2.80 5.95 0.26
CA SER A 126 3.97 5.84 1.13
C SER A 126 3.61 6.28 2.55
N VAL A 127 4.13 5.56 3.52
CA VAL A 127 4.09 6.00 4.91
C VAL A 127 5.11 7.14 5.09
N GLU A 128 4.66 8.28 5.61
CA GLU A 128 5.51 9.43 5.88
C GLU A 128 6.40 9.21 7.11
N VAL A 129 7.49 9.97 7.20
CA VAL A 129 8.37 9.91 8.37
C VAL A 129 7.63 10.42 9.61
N GLY A 130 7.62 9.60 10.66
CA GLY A 130 6.90 9.89 11.91
C GLY A 130 5.44 9.45 11.93
N GLU A 131 4.88 9.06 10.77
CA GLU A 131 3.50 8.58 10.68
C GLU A 131 3.38 7.12 11.16
N ASN A 132 2.23 6.77 11.69
CA ASN A 132 1.84 5.38 11.90
C ASN A 132 1.20 4.86 10.60
N PRO A 133 1.67 3.76 10.00
CA PRO A 133 1.07 3.21 8.78
C PRO A 133 -0.43 2.89 8.90
N VAL A 134 -0.95 2.73 10.10
CA VAL A 134 -2.40 2.60 10.34
C VAL A 134 -3.14 3.91 10.08
N ASP A 135 -2.52 5.05 10.38
CA ASP A 135 -3.09 6.38 10.10
C ASP A 135 -2.98 6.74 8.60
N THR A 136 -1.95 6.21 7.92
CA THR A 136 -1.81 6.33 6.46
C THR A 136 -3.01 5.73 5.72
N LEU A 137 -3.57 4.61 6.19
CA LEU A 137 -4.70 3.93 5.54
C LEU A 137 -5.91 4.85 5.29
N PRO A 138 -6.50 5.50 6.31
CA PRO A 138 -7.63 6.41 6.10
C PRO A 138 -7.22 7.73 5.45
N ARG A 139 -5.95 8.18 5.59
CA ARG A 139 -5.45 9.39 4.93
C ARG A 139 -5.44 9.20 3.41
N GLU A 140 -4.79 8.16 2.90
CA GLU A 140 -4.76 7.84 1.48
C GLU A 140 -6.16 7.60 0.91
N LEU A 141 -7.02 6.89 1.67
CA LEU A 141 -8.40 6.67 1.26
C LEU A 141 -9.17 7.99 1.08
N HIS A 142 -8.92 8.96 1.96
CA HIS A 142 -9.54 10.27 1.84
C HIS A 142 -8.95 11.10 0.70
N GLU A 143 -7.63 11.08 0.51
CA GLU A 143 -6.93 11.83 -0.53
C GLU A 143 -7.29 11.34 -1.93
N GLU A 144 -7.26 10.02 -2.16
CA GLU A 144 -7.49 9.44 -3.48
C GLU A 144 -8.99 9.29 -3.86
N TRP A 145 -9.87 9.10 -2.88
CA TRP A 145 -11.28 8.75 -3.12
C TRP A 145 -12.30 9.63 -2.40
N GLY A 146 -11.87 10.57 -1.57
CA GLY A 146 -12.77 11.39 -0.75
C GLY A 146 -13.53 10.60 0.32
N LEU A 147 -13.16 9.35 0.57
CA LEU A 147 -13.89 8.44 1.44
C LEU A 147 -13.44 8.51 2.90
N ARG A 148 -14.40 8.25 3.79
CA ARG A 148 -14.16 8.02 5.22
C ARG A 148 -14.82 6.71 5.61
N PRO A 149 -14.07 5.71 6.12
CA PRO A 149 -14.64 4.42 6.45
C PRO A 149 -15.43 4.44 7.75
N ASP A 150 -16.51 3.64 7.82
CA ASP A 150 -17.23 3.37 9.06
C ASP A 150 -16.41 2.47 10.00
N THR A 151 -15.70 1.51 9.42
CA THR A 151 -14.78 0.63 10.15
C THR A 151 -13.52 0.40 9.35
N LEU A 152 -12.40 0.21 10.06
CA LEU A 152 -11.10 -0.09 9.49
C LEU A 152 -10.40 -1.15 10.36
N THR A 153 -9.90 -2.18 9.72
CA THR A 153 -9.06 -3.21 10.34
C THR A 153 -7.75 -3.36 9.57
N VAL A 154 -6.68 -3.72 10.27
CA VAL A 154 -5.41 -4.08 9.63
C VAL A 154 -5.43 -5.59 9.41
N GLU A 155 -5.38 -6.02 8.16
CA GLU A 155 -5.61 -7.42 7.79
C GLU A 155 -4.31 -8.22 7.58
N ALA A 156 -3.27 -7.56 7.09
CA ALA A 156 -2.02 -8.24 6.81
C ALA A 156 -0.83 -7.27 6.70
N LEU A 157 0.36 -7.82 6.87
CA LEU A 157 1.62 -7.29 6.38
C LEU A 157 2.09 -8.16 5.22
N VAL A 158 2.34 -7.57 4.06
CA VAL A 158 2.74 -8.27 2.85
C VAL A 158 4.02 -7.68 2.29
N ARG A 159 5.01 -8.54 1.96
CA ARG A 159 6.16 -8.12 1.15
C ARG A 159 5.92 -8.52 -0.30
N ILE A 160 5.90 -7.56 -1.19
CA ILE A 160 5.77 -7.81 -2.63
C ILE A 160 7.14 -8.14 -3.27
N PRO A 161 7.17 -8.68 -4.50
CA PRO A 161 8.42 -9.11 -5.14
C PRO A 161 9.51 -8.04 -5.28
N SER A 162 9.15 -6.77 -5.35
CA SER A 162 10.13 -5.66 -5.35
C SER A 162 10.83 -5.44 -4.00
N GLY A 163 10.43 -6.14 -2.94
CA GLY A 163 10.94 -5.93 -1.58
C GLY A 163 10.19 -4.84 -0.79
N MET A 164 9.19 -4.17 -1.37
CA MET A 164 8.34 -3.23 -0.62
C MET A 164 7.45 -3.99 0.37
N VAL A 165 7.27 -3.44 1.55
CA VAL A 165 6.34 -3.93 2.58
C VAL A 165 5.08 -3.08 2.56
N MET A 166 3.93 -3.74 2.59
CA MET A 166 2.62 -3.10 2.60
C MET A 166 1.86 -3.47 3.86
N VAL A 167 1.40 -2.47 4.61
CA VAL A 167 0.38 -2.63 5.64
C VAL A 167 -0.97 -2.62 4.92
N VAL A 168 -1.67 -3.74 4.93
CA VAL A 168 -2.94 -3.90 4.22
C VAL A 168 -4.09 -3.76 5.20
N GLY A 169 -4.92 -2.75 4.99
CA GLY A 169 -6.15 -2.50 5.73
C GLY A 169 -7.39 -2.85 4.92
N LEU A 170 -8.47 -3.16 5.61
CA LEU A 170 -9.80 -3.34 5.04
C LEU A 170 -10.76 -2.31 5.65
N ALA A 171 -11.20 -1.40 4.80
CA ALA A 171 -12.18 -0.37 5.13
C ALA A 171 -13.58 -0.79 4.69
N ARG A 172 -14.60 -0.42 5.48
CA ARG A 172 -16.01 -0.59 5.13
C ARG A 172 -16.67 0.77 4.98
N VAL A 173 -17.48 0.91 3.93
CA VAL A 173 -18.30 2.09 3.66
C VAL A 173 -19.75 1.67 3.41
N PRO A 174 -20.74 2.54 3.57
CA PRO A 174 -22.13 2.23 3.23
C PRO A 174 -22.29 1.86 1.76
N ALA A 175 -23.32 1.08 1.44
CA ALA A 175 -23.70 0.82 0.04
C ALA A 175 -24.13 2.13 -0.63
N GLY A 176 -23.71 2.33 -1.88
CA GLY A 176 -24.03 3.54 -2.65
C GLY A 176 -23.22 4.78 -2.25
N THR A 177 -22.17 4.64 -1.46
CA THR A 177 -21.27 5.76 -1.15
C THR A 177 -20.69 6.37 -2.44
N GLU A 178 -20.80 7.68 -2.57
CA GLU A 178 -20.21 8.44 -3.67
C GLU A 178 -18.69 8.50 -3.52
N VAL A 179 -18.01 8.40 -4.66
CA VAL A 179 -16.55 8.40 -4.75
C VAL A 179 -16.10 9.68 -5.45
N ALA A 180 -15.19 10.42 -4.83
CA ALA A 180 -14.51 11.57 -5.42
C ALA A 180 -13.09 11.18 -5.80
N MET A 181 -12.93 10.72 -7.04
CA MET A 181 -11.66 10.22 -7.57
C MET A 181 -10.66 11.37 -7.77
N ASP A 182 -9.43 11.17 -7.32
CA ASP A 182 -8.31 12.09 -7.54
C ASP A 182 -7.68 11.93 -8.93
N PRO A 183 -6.77 12.84 -9.36
CA PRO A 183 -6.12 12.75 -10.67
C PRO A 183 -5.16 11.57 -10.84
N GLU A 184 -4.73 10.88 -9.79
CA GLU A 184 -3.88 9.68 -9.89
C GLU A 184 -4.59 8.49 -10.50
N HIS A 185 -5.93 8.57 -10.60
CA HIS A 185 -6.80 7.59 -11.23
C HIS A 185 -7.52 8.20 -12.43
N ASP A 186 -7.75 7.41 -13.48
CA ASP A 186 -8.49 7.81 -14.66
C ASP A 186 -9.82 7.05 -14.88
N ALA A 187 -10.08 6.04 -14.03
CA ALA A 187 -11.35 5.31 -13.95
C ALA A 187 -11.51 4.63 -12.59
N TYR A 188 -12.74 4.34 -12.19
CA TYR A 188 -13.03 3.46 -11.08
C TYR A 188 -14.26 2.60 -11.34
N GLU A 189 -14.33 1.47 -10.64
CA GLU A 189 -15.44 0.53 -10.68
C GLU A 189 -15.70 -0.04 -9.29
N TRP A 190 -16.95 -0.41 -9.03
CA TRP A 190 -17.33 -1.27 -7.92
C TRP A 190 -17.45 -2.70 -8.42
N TRP A 191 -16.46 -3.54 -8.13
CA TRP A 191 -16.42 -4.93 -8.56
C TRP A 191 -17.29 -5.83 -7.68
N PRO A 192 -17.82 -6.95 -8.24
CA PRO A 192 -18.67 -7.88 -7.50
C PRO A 192 -18.04 -8.38 -6.19
N PRO A 193 -18.87 -8.82 -5.22
CA PRO A 193 -18.40 -9.39 -3.95
C PRO A 193 -17.50 -10.62 -4.13
N ASP A 194 -17.82 -11.49 -5.11
CA ASP A 194 -17.02 -12.68 -5.43
C ASP A 194 -15.94 -12.33 -6.46
N PRO A 195 -14.63 -12.50 -6.13
CA PRO A 195 -13.54 -12.30 -7.08
C PRO A 195 -13.59 -13.19 -8.33
N GLY A 196 -14.35 -14.26 -8.30
CA GLY A 196 -14.62 -15.12 -9.46
C GLY A 196 -15.40 -14.40 -10.57
N ASP A 197 -16.25 -13.46 -10.16
CA ASP A 197 -17.12 -12.67 -11.06
C ASP A 197 -16.48 -11.34 -11.50
N TRP A 198 -15.25 -11.07 -11.10
CA TRP A 198 -14.56 -9.83 -11.45
C TRP A 198 -14.28 -9.74 -12.94
N PRO A 199 -14.22 -8.51 -13.50
CA PRO A 199 -13.96 -8.31 -14.92
C PRO A 199 -12.61 -8.89 -15.34
N GLU A 200 -12.44 -9.13 -16.65
CA GLU A 200 -11.24 -9.75 -17.22
C GLU A 200 -9.96 -8.96 -16.93
N HIS A 201 -10.06 -7.65 -16.80
CA HIS A 201 -8.92 -6.79 -16.47
C HIS A 201 -8.49 -6.84 -14.98
N ALA A 202 -9.23 -7.53 -14.12
CA ALA A 202 -8.81 -7.83 -12.75
C ALA A 202 -7.76 -8.95 -12.75
N ASP A 203 -6.50 -8.57 -12.61
CA ASP A 203 -5.38 -9.50 -12.67
C ASP A 203 -5.32 -10.44 -11.44
N LEU A 204 -4.52 -11.51 -11.56
CA LEU A 204 -4.38 -12.51 -10.51
C LEU A 204 -3.90 -11.92 -9.16
N PRO A 205 -2.92 -11.01 -9.09
CA PRO A 205 -2.52 -10.36 -7.83
C PRO A 205 -3.68 -9.73 -7.06
N LEU A 206 -4.62 -9.05 -7.74
CA LEU A 206 -5.79 -8.45 -7.10
C LEU A 206 -6.75 -9.51 -6.54
N LYS A 207 -6.97 -10.61 -7.28
CA LYS A 207 -7.78 -11.73 -6.81
C LYS A 207 -7.15 -12.45 -5.61
N LEU A 208 -5.82 -12.59 -5.60
CA LEU A 208 -5.09 -13.13 -4.45
C LEU A 208 -5.18 -12.22 -3.23
N MET A 209 -5.10 -10.89 -3.42
CA MET A 209 -5.30 -9.93 -2.34
C MET A 209 -6.71 -10.04 -1.76
N ALA A 210 -7.73 -10.08 -2.59
CA ALA A 210 -9.12 -10.28 -2.13
C ALA A 210 -9.29 -11.61 -1.37
N GLY A 211 -8.69 -12.68 -1.88
CA GLY A 211 -8.66 -13.98 -1.21
C GLY A 211 -7.99 -13.92 0.17
N LEU A 212 -6.89 -13.19 0.30
CA LEU A 212 -6.23 -12.94 1.58
C LEU A 212 -7.16 -12.26 2.58
N LEU A 213 -7.96 -11.29 2.12
CA LEU A 213 -8.86 -10.48 2.95
C LEU A 213 -10.21 -11.16 3.28
N THR A 214 -10.56 -12.22 2.57
CA THR A 214 -11.86 -12.91 2.74
C THR A 214 -11.75 -14.34 3.25
N SER A 215 -10.54 -14.92 3.25
CA SER A 215 -10.38 -16.30 3.73
C SER A 215 -10.65 -16.38 5.22
N ASP A 216 -11.58 -17.24 5.60
CA ASP A 216 -11.78 -17.63 6.99
C ASP A 216 -10.48 -18.15 7.59
N ARG A 217 -10.18 -17.71 8.80
CA ARG A 217 -9.05 -18.23 9.57
C ARG A 217 -9.37 -19.64 10.01
N ARG A 218 -8.57 -20.56 9.60
CA ARG A 218 -8.49 -21.88 10.22
C ARG A 218 -7.36 -21.90 11.25
#